data_cac7ac6574c9e5bb9d3024c70b521ca4
#
_entry.id   cac7ac6574c9e5bb9d3024c70b521ca4
#
_cell.length_a   1.000
_cell.length_b   1.000
_cell.length_c   1.000
_cell.angle_alpha   90.00
_cell.angle_beta   90.00
_cell.angle_gamma   90.00
#
_symmetry.space_group_name_H-M   'P 1'
#
loop_
_entity.id
_entity.type
_entity.pdbx_description
1 polymer ?
#
loop_
_entity_poly.entity_id
_entity_poly.type
_entity_poly.pdbx_seq_one_letter_code
_entity_poly.pdbx_strand_id
1 'polypeptide(L)'
;MAQMGTSAVWHDADKSWEMRELPLPELEPDAIQIRVKATSVCGSDLHIWRGDGIPEGAPPRDPFVFGHEMMGEVAAMGNKITTDSMRRPLKEGDRVAYSYFFPCARCYNCLRGEFGACKFRTGRKPLDEWPVCNGGFAQYYYLRSPNYVFKLPDSISNAAAAPINCALAQVYEALHLGGIRLGDNIV
;
A
#
# COMPACT_ATOMS: atom_id res chain seq x y z
N MET A 1 -6.67 -19.62 17.69
CA MET A 1 -5.65 -18.60 17.94
C MET A 1 -5.62 -17.70 16.71
N ALA A 2 -5.50 -16.38 16.89
CA ALA A 2 -5.39 -15.46 15.76
C ALA A 2 -4.09 -15.74 14.99
N GLN A 3 -4.15 -15.66 13.65
CA GLN A 3 -2.96 -15.76 12.84
C GLN A 3 -2.07 -14.53 13.09
N MET A 4 -0.77 -14.72 13.19
CA MET A 4 0.21 -13.65 13.44
C MET A 4 1.00 -13.34 12.18
N GLY A 5 1.53 -12.12 12.08
CA GLY A 5 2.44 -11.71 11.03
C GLY A 5 3.52 -10.78 11.56
N THR A 6 4.75 -10.96 11.11
CA THR A 6 5.88 -10.13 11.51
C THR A 6 5.89 -8.82 10.72
N SER A 7 6.15 -7.71 11.39
CA SER A 7 6.28 -6.37 10.82
C SER A 7 7.51 -5.65 11.37
N ALA A 8 8.18 -4.87 10.52
CA ALA A 8 9.22 -3.95 10.96
C ALA A 8 8.57 -2.63 11.41
N VAL A 9 8.50 -2.44 12.71
CA VAL A 9 7.88 -1.28 13.35
C VAL A 9 8.95 -0.21 13.60
N TRP A 10 8.64 1.02 13.17
CA TRP A 10 9.46 2.19 13.44
C TRP A 10 8.94 2.95 14.66
N HIS A 11 9.84 3.29 15.55
CA HIS A 11 9.61 4.12 16.72
C HIS A 11 10.25 5.49 16.50
N ASP A 12 9.41 6.50 16.26
CA ASP A 12 9.88 7.85 15.95
C ASP A 12 10.50 8.56 17.17
N ALA A 13 10.09 8.18 18.37
CA ALA A 13 10.55 8.78 19.62
C ALA A 13 12.04 8.56 19.89
N ASP A 14 12.54 7.36 19.64
CA ASP A 14 13.93 6.94 19.88
C ASP A 14 14.69 6.56 18.61
N LYS A 15 14.05 6.73 17.43
CA LYS A 15 14.62 6.43 16.11
C LYS A 15 15.07 4.97 15.98
N SER A 16 14.31 4.05 16.54
CA SER A 16 14.62 2.63 16.55
C SER A 16 13.67 1.79 15.68
N TRP A 17 14.14 0.59 15.32
CA TRP A 17 13.35 -0.43 14.62
C TRP A 17 13.12 -1.61 15.54
N GLU A 18 11.93 -2.16 15.50
CA GLU A 18 11.53 -3.37 16.19
C GLU A 18 10.90 -4.37 15.23
N MET A 19 11.33 -5.62 15.25
CA MET A 19 10.62 -6.71 14.59
C MET A 19 9.54 -7.21 15.55
N ARG A 20 8.27 -6.95 15.20
CA ARG A 20 7.12 -7.26 16.07
C ARG A 20 6.17 -8.23 15.37
N GLU A 21 5.73 -9.24 16.11
CA GLU A 21 4.61 -10.08 15.70
C GLU A 21 3.29 -9.41 16.08
N LEU A 22 2.43 -9.22 15.10
CA LEU A 22 1.14 -8.58 15.24
C LEU A 22 0.02 -9.53 14.79
N PRO A 23 -1.12 -9.56 15.49
CA PRO A 23 -2.24 -10.39 15.07
C PRO A 23 -2.81 -9.88 13.74
N LEU A 24 -3.16 -10.80 12.84
CA LEU A 24 -3.88 -10.44 11.63
C LEU A 24 -5.34 -10.12 12.00
N PRO A 25 -5.92 -9.05 11.43
CA PRO A 25 -7.31 -8.71 11.69
C PRO A 25 -8.26 -9.77 11.16
N GLU A 26 -9.44 -9.89 11.74
CA GLU A 26 -10.52 -10.68 11.18
C GLU A 26 -10.86 -10.16 9.79
N LEU A 27 -11.05 -11.09 8.85
CA LEU A 27 -11.25 -10.76 7.44
C LEU A 27 -12.67 -10.24 7.21
N GLU A 28 -12.79 -8.96 6.89
CA GLU A 28 -14.07 -8.35 6.50
C GLU A 28 -14.54 -8.90 5.15
N PRO A 29 -15.88 -8.94 4.91
CA PRO A 29 -16.43 -9.53 3.68
C PRO A 29 -15.91 -8.92 2.37
N ASP A 30 -15.49 -7.67 2.37
CA ASP A 30 -15.00 -6.90 1.21
C ASP A 30 -13.51 -6.51 1.32
N ALA A 31 -12.75 -7.19 2.18
CA ALA A 31 -11.32 -7.02 2.35
C ALA A 31 -10.52 -8.17 1.72
N ILE A 32 -9.24 -7.92 1.50
CA ILE A 32 -8.28 -8.90 1.00
C ILE A 32 -7.05 -8.90 1.92
N GLN A 33 -6.67 -10.06 2.39
CA GLN A 33 -5.41 -10.26 3.08
C GLN A 33 -4.34 -10.65 2.07
N ILE A 34 -3.26 -9.91 2.03
CA ILE A 34 -2.17 -10.11 1.08
C ILE A 34 -0.93 -10.54 1.84
N ARG A 35 -0.29 -11.62 1.39
CA ARG A 35 1.06 -11.96 1.80
C ARG A 35 2.04 -11.16 0.96
N VAL A 36 2.75 -10.23 1.57
CA VAL A 36 3.76 -9.41 0.87
C VAL A 36 4.90 -10.29 0.39
N LYS A 37 5.24 -10.19 -0.89
CA LYS A 37 6.30 -10.98 -1.53
C LYS A 37 7.51 -10.15 -1.92
N ALA A 38 7.30 -8.87 -2.16
CA ALA A 38 8.37 -7.92 -2.41
C ALA A 38 7.91 -6.51 -2.03
N THR A 39 8.83 -5.74 -1.51
CA THR A 39 8.67 -4.31 -1.24
C THR A 39 9.96 -3.59 -1.63
N SER A 40 9.86 -2.35 -2.09
CA SER A 40 10.97 -1.46 -2.33
C SER A 40 10.95 -0.28 -1.37
N VAL A 41 12.10 0.38 -1.26
CA VAL A 41 12.25 1.61 -0.46
C VAL A 41 12.04 2.80 -1.39
N CYS A 42 11.00 3.58 -1.14
CA CYS A 42 10.75 4.83 -1.85
C CYS A 42 11.56 5.99 -1.25
N GLY A 43 11.82 7.01 -2.06
CA GLY A 43 12.41 8.26 -1.55
C GLY A 43 11.60 8.89 -0.42
N SER A 44 10.27 8.78 -0.45
CA SER A 44 9.41 9.27 0.63
C SER A 44 9.56 8.51 1.95
N ASP A 45 9.94 7.23 1.92
CA ASP A 45 10.28 6.49 3.15
C ASP A 45 11.51 7.10 3.82
N LEU A 46 12.53 7.51 3.02
CA LEU A 46 13.73 8.18 3.52
C LEU A 46 13.42 9.56 4.11
N HIS A 47 12.54 10.34 3.45
CA HIS A 47 12.08 11.63 3.98
C HIS A 47 11.36 11.47 5.32
N ILE A 48 10.47 10.49 5.40
CA ILE A 48 9.75 10.19 6.63
C ILE A 48 10.72 9.74 7.74
N TRP A 49 11.68 8.87 7.40
CA TRP A 49 12.69 8.37 8.34
C TRP A 49 13.58 9.49 8.89
N ARG A 50 14.00 10.43 8.06
CA ARG A 50 14.79 11.60 8.45
C ARG A 50 13.99 12.62 9.25
N GLY A 51 12.66 12.60 9.14
CA GLY A 51 11.78 13.60 9.72
C GLY A 51 11.69 14.89 8.88
N ASP A 52 11.98 14.81 7.57
CA ASP A 52 11.93 15.96 6.67
C ASP A 52 10.51 16.58 6.67
N GLY A 53 10.43 17.90 6.87
CA GLY A 53 9.17 18.64 6.91
C GLY A 53 8.42 18.56 8.24
N ILE A 54 8.97 17.90 9.27
CA ILE A 54 8.42 17.92 10.62
C ILE A 54 8.91 19.21 11.33
N PRO A 55 8.03 20.04 11.87
CA PRO A 55 8.45 21.22 12.62
C PRO A 55 9.32 20.86 13.82
N GLU A 56 10.31 21.69 14.10
CA GLU A 56 11.13 21.55 15.30
C GLU A 56 10.25 21.58 16.56
N GLY A 57 10.48 20.63 17.48
CA GLY A 57 9.69 20.51 18.71
C GLY A 57 8.33 19.82 18.55
N ALA A 58 7.99 19.33 17.34
CA ALA A 58 6.81 18.51 17.17
C ALA A 58 6.92 17.21 17.97
N PRO A 59 5.81 16.69 18.54
CA PRO A 59 5.84 15.41 19.23
C PRO A 59 6.20 14.28 18.25
N PRO A 60 6.87 13.21 18.73
CA PRO A 60 7.14 12.04 17.90
C PRO A 60 5.83 11.42 17.43
N ARG A 61 5.86 10.84 16.22
CA ARG A 61 4.71 10.09 15.69
C ARG A 61 4.56 8.77 16.42
N ASP A 62 3.33 8.29 16.48
CA ASP A 62 3.04 6.93 16.96
C ASP A 62 3.84 5.89 16.17
N PRO A 63 4.19 4.75 16.78
CA PRO A 63 4.84 3.66 16.09
C PRO A 63 4.07 3.23 14.84
N PHE A 64 4.76 2.98 13.73
CA PHE A 64 4.15 2.59 12.46
C PHE A 64 5.06 1.70 11.62
N VAL A 65 4.48 1.06 10.61
CA VAL A 65 5.19 0.24 9.63
C VAL A 65 5.43 1.06 8.37
N PHE A 66 6.67 1.08 7.89
CA PHE A 66 7.06 1.71 6.64
C PHE A 66 6.70 0.87 5.40
N GLY A 67 7.02 1.45 4.24
CA GLY A 67 6.88 0.80 2.95
C GLY A 67 5.47 0.99 2.37
N HIS A 68 5.42 1.38 1.13
CA HIS A 68 4.18 1.53 0.35
C HIS A 68 4.37 1.09 -1.11
N GLU A 69 5.59 0.80 -1.52
CA GLU A 69 5.92 0.18 -2.80
C GLU A 69 5.99 -1.33 -2.60
N MET A 70 4.91 -2.03 -2.91
CA MET A 70 4.77 -3.43 -2.55
C MET A 70 3.88 -4.20 -3.52
N MET A 71 4.19 -5.47 -3.66
CA MET A 71 3.34 -6.46 -4.30
C MET A 71 3.24 -7.71 -3.43
N GLY A 72 2.25 -8.54 -3.68
CA GLY A 72 2.09 -9.76 -2.91
C GLY A 72 1.22 -10.80 -3.59
N GLU A 73 0.88 -11.81 -2.82
CA GLU A 73 -0.06 -12.87 -3.18
C GLU A 73 -1.31 -12.76 -2.31
N VAL A 74 -2.46 -13.00 -2.90
CA VAL A 74 -3.72 -13.10 -2.16
C VAL A 74 -3.62 -14.27 -1.17
N ALA A 75 -3.62 -13.97 0.13
CA ALA A 75 -3.56 -14.98 1.19
C ALA A 75 -4.97 -15.43 1.61
N ALA A 76 -5.93 -14.50 1.64
CA ALA A 76 -7.34 -14.76 1.90
C ALA A 76 -8.19 -13.62 1.34
N MET A 77 -9.45 -13.90 1.03
CA MET A 77 -10.41 -12.91 0.52
C MET A 77 -11.74 -13.00 1.26
N GLY A 78 -12.32 -11.85 1.52
CA GLY A 78 -13.70 -11.77 1.98
C GLY A 78 -14.70 -12.29 0.92
N ASN A 79 -15.82 -12.78 1.36
CA ASN A 79 -16.79 -13.49 0.50
C ASN A 79 -17.49 -12.60 -0.56
N LYS A 80 -17.33 -11.29 -0.49
CA LYS A 80 -17.80 -10.35 -1.52
C LYS A 80 -16.77 -10.09 -2.62
N ILE A 81 -15.53 -10.53 -2.46
CA ILE A 81 -14.47 -10.35 -3.45
C ILE A 81 -14.41 -11.57 -4.36
N THR A 82 -14.64 -11.37 -5.64
CA THR A 82 -14.59 -12.44 -6.67
C THR A 82 -13.72 -12.07 -7.85
N THR A 83 -13.39 -10.78 -8.00
CA THR A 83 -12.61 -10.26 -9.12
C THR A 83 -11.63 -9.18 -8.65
N ASP A 84 -10.62 -8.94 -9.47
CA ASP A 84 -9.77 -7.76 -9.34
C ASP A 84 -10.47 -6.48 -9.86
N SER A 85 -9.79 -5.33 -9.80
CA SER A 85 -10.32 -4.04 -10.23
C SER A 85 -10.54 -3.94 -11.75
N MET A 86 -9.97 -4.87 -12.53
CA MET A 86 -10.21 -5.02 -13.98
C MET A 86 -11.29 -6.08 -14.29
N ARG A 87 -12.03 -6.54 -13.27
CA ARG A 87 -13.06 -7.59 -13.35
C ARG A 87 -12.54 -8.96 -13.83
N ARG A 88 -11.24 -9.23 -13.65
CA ARG A 88 -10.67 -10.55 -13.88
C ARG A 88 -10.88 -11.43 -12.64
N PRO A 89 -11.20 -12.73 -12.78
CA PRO A 89 -11.34 -13.62 -11.64
C PRO A 89 -10.12 -13.58 -10.73
N LEU A 90 -10.36 -13.40 -9.43
CA LEU A 90 -9.34 -13.36 -8.39
C LEU A 90 -9.53 -14.53 -7.44
N LYS A 91 -8.41 -15.15 -7.03
CA LYS A 91 -8.38 -16.27 -6.09
C LYS A 91 -7.15 -16.20 -5.20
N GLU A 92 -7.17 -16.96 -4.13
CA GLU A 92 -6.00 -17.17 -3.28
C GLU A 92 -4.81 -17.71 -4.08
N GLY A 93 -3.62 -17.22 -3.79
CA GLY A 93 -2.39 -17.49 -4.51
C GLY A 93 -2.15 -16.58 -5.74
N ASP A 94 -3.12 -15.83 -6.20
CA ASP A 94 -2.90 -14.88 -7.30
C ASP A 94 -1.93 -13.77 -6.87
N ARG A 95 -0.96 -13.47 -7.74
CA ARG A 95 -0.02 -12.36 -7.55
C ARG A 95 -0.69 -11.05 -7.91
N VAL A 96 -0.55 -10.04 -7.04
CA VAL A 96 -1.27 -8.77 -7.19
C VAL A 96 -0.40 -7.56 -6.87
N ALA A 97 -0.64 -6.47 -7.63
CA ALA A 97 -0.33 -5.11 -7.21
C ALA A 97 -1.60 -4.46 -6.64
N TYR A 98 -1.46 -3.54 -5.71
CA TYR A 98 -2.60 -2.95 -5.01
C TYR A 98 -2.30 -1.56 -4.48
N SER A 99 -3.35 -0.78 -4.26
CA SER A 99 -3.24 0.57 -3.72
C SER A 99 -2.89 0.54 -2.23
N TYR A 100 -2.09 1.51 -1.80
CA TYR A 100 -1.75 1.73 -0.40
C TYR A 100 -2.47 2.94 0.23
N PHE A 101 -3.36 3.58 -0.53
CA PHE A 101 -4.22 4.63 -0.01
C PHE A 101 -5.67 4.35 -0.39
N PHE A 102 -6.57 4.81 0.48
CA PHE A 102 -7.99 4.46 0.44
C PHE A 102 -8.82 5.74 0.31
N PRO A 103 -9.12 6.19 -0.93
CA PRO A 103 -10.01 7.32 -1.14
C PRO A 103 -11.42 6.95 -0.72
N CYS A 104 -12.23 7.94 -0.32
CA CYS A 104 -13.60 7.69 0.10
C CYS A 104 -14.56 7.29 -1.04
N ALA A 105 -14.12 7.36 -2.29
CA ALA A 105 -14.82 7.02 -3.53
C ALA A 105 -16.14 7.81 -3.78
N ARG A 106 -16.49 8.80 -2.95
CA ARG A 106 -17.79 9.51 -3.02
C ARG A 106 -17.70 11.04 -2.89
N CYS A 107 -16.57 11.63 -2.60
CA CYS A 107 -16.42 13.08 -2.55
C CYS A 107 -16.22 13.65 -3.96
N TYR A 108 -16.34 14.97 -4.09
CA TYR A 108 -16.19 15.69 -5.35
C TYR A 108 -14.92 15.27 -6.12
N ASN A 109 -13.78 15.24 -5.44
CA ASN A 109 -12.51 14.86 -6.07
C ASN A 109 -12.51 13.39 -6.54
N CYS A 110 -13.04 12.48 -5.71
CA CYS A 110 -13.11 11.06 -6.07
C CYS A 110 -14.02 10.81 -7.28
N LEU A 111 -15.14 11.51 -7.39
CA LEU A 111 -16.05 11.38 -8.52
C LEU A 111 -15.45 11.90 -9.84
N ARG A 112 -14.38 12.69 -9.77
CA ARG A 112 -13.59 13.17 -10.91
C ARG A 112 -12.35 12.33 -11.19
N GLY A 113 -12.12 11.25 -10.41
CA GLY A 113 -10.91 10.44 -10.52
C GLY A 113 -9.67 11.03 -9.81
N GLU A 114 -9.81 12.16 -9.15
CA GLU A 114 -8.73 12.86 -8.43
C GLU A 114 -8.53 12.25 -7.02
N PHE A 115 -8.23 10.97 -6.96
CA PHE A 115 -8.16 10.21 -5.70
C PHE A 115 -7.09 10.74 -4.74
N GLY A 116 -5.98 11.22 -5.25
CA GLY A 116 -4.91 11.84 -4.45
C GLY A 116 -5.35 13.10 -3.69
N ALA A 117 -6.34 13.82 -4.22
CA ALA A 117 -6.93 15.01 -3.61
C ALA A 117 -8.13 14.70 -2.68
N CYS A 118 -8.40 13.43 -2.39
CA CYS A 118 -9.49 13.04 -1.50
C CYS A 118 -9.24 13.57 -0.07
N LYS A 119 -10.13 14.44 0.41
CA LYS A 119 -10.07 15.02 1.78
C LYS A 119 -10.57 14.05 2.86
N PHE A 120 -11.27 12.98 2.47
CA PHE A 120 -11.89 12.00 3.35
C PHE A 120 -11.21 10.62 3.25
N ARG A 121 -9.99 10.58 2.74
CA ARG A 121 -9.23 9.34 2.70
C ARG A 121 -8.98 8.83 4.12
N THR A 122 -9.14 7.56 4.33
CA THR A 122 -8.74 6.94 5.58
C THR A 122 -7.22 6.75 5.57
N GLY A 123 -6.55 7.43 6.50
CA GLY A 123 -5.12 7.31 6.71
C GLY A 123 -4.71 5.99 7.38
N ARG A 124 -3.44 5.90 7.71
CA ARG A 124 -2.93 4.87 8.62
C ARG A 124 -3.63 5.01 9.97
N LYS A 125 -3.89 3.89 10.61
CA LYS A 125 -4.37 3.85 11.98
C LYS A 125 -3.21 3.51 12.92
N PRO A 126 -3.27 3.94 14.19
CA PRO A 126 -2.32 3.47 15.21
C PRO A 126 -2.26 1.94 15.26
N LEU A 127 -1.08 1.40 15.61
CA LEU A 127 -0.87 -0.06 15.63
C LEU A 127 -1.69 -0.80 16.70
N ASP A 128 -2.10 -0.10 17.76
CA ASP A 128 -2.95 -0.61 18.82
C ASP A 128 -4.44 -0.69 18.41
N GLU A 129 -4.89 0.24 17.57
CA GLU A 129 -6.25 0.20 17.00
C GLU A 129 -6.36 -0.78 15.83
N TRP A 130 -5.29 -0.90 15.04
CA TRP A 130 -5.25 -1.76 13.90
C TRP A 130 -3.86 -2.40 13.76
N PRO A 131 -3.65 -3.51 14.45
CA PRO A 131 -2.31 -4.06 14.68
C PRO A 131 -1.58 -4.50 13.43
N VAL A 132 -2.21 -4.54 12.26
CA VAL A 132 -1.52 -5.03 11.07
C VAL A 132 -1.77 -4.13 9.90
N CYS A 133 -0.72 -3.93 9.10
CA CYS A 133 -0.92 -3.66 7.69
C CYS A 133 -1.06 -2.20 7.33
N ASN A 134 -0.27 -1.37 7.95
CA ASN A 134 -0.14 0.02 7.56
C ASN A 134 1.02 0.27 6.59
N GLY A 135 1.85 -0.74 6.32
CA GLY A 135 2.99 -0.62 5.44
C GLY A 135 3.49 -1.95 4.88
N GLY A 136 4.31 -1.88 3.84
CA GLY A 136 4.83 -3.04 3.13
C GLY A 136 6.03 -3.72 3.77
N PHE A 137 6.67 -3.11 4.79
CA PHE A 137 7.74 -3.77 5.54
C PHE A 137 7.15 -4.74 6.58
N ALA A 138 6.25 -5.60 6.11
CA ALA A 138 5.52 -6.60 6.87
C ALA A 138 5.31 -7.86 6.06
N GLN A 139 5.09 -8.98 6.73
CA GLN A 139 4.75 -10.24 6.06
C GLN A 139 3.38 -10.21 5.38
N TYR A 140 2.44 -9.42 5.95
CA TYR A 140 1.08 -9.31 5.44
C TYR A 140 0.66 -7.86 5.32
N TYR A 141 -0.25 -7.60 4.38
CA TYR A 141 -0.93 -6.34 4.20
C TYR A 141 -2.44 -6.57 4.15
N TYR A 142 -3.20 -5.81 4.92
CA TYR A 142 -4.64 -5.88 4.95
C TYR A 142 -5.24 -4.82 4.04
N LEU A 143 -5.70 -5.24 2.87
CA LEU A 143 -6.31 -4.37 1.87
C LEU A 143 -7.81 -4.27 2.15
N ARG A 144 -8.19 -3.20 2.84
CA ARG A 144 -9.59 -2.92 3.20
C ARG A 144 -10.35 -2.26 2.05
N SER A 145 -11.67 -2.22 2.18
CA SER A 145 -12.55 -1.51 1.25
C SER A 145 -12.55 0.01 1.49
N PRO A 146 -12.68 0.86 0.45
CA PRO A 146 -12.59 0.48 -0.97
C PRO A 146 -11.15 0.13 -1.34
N ASN A 147 -10.96 -0.93 -2.10
CA ASN A 147 -9.64 -1.38 -2.51
C ASN A 147 -9.48 -1.34 -4.03
N TYR A 148 -8.22 -1.16 -4.45
CA TYR A 148 -7.81 -1.31 -5.84
C TYR A 148 -6.75 -2.38 -5.90
N VAL A 149 -7.07 -3.50 -6.52
CA VAL A 149 -6.20 -4.67 -6.66
C VAL A 149 -6.16 -5.11 -8.11
N PHE A 150 -4.98 -5.45 -8.59
CA PHE A 150 -4.73 -5.81 -9.99
C PHE A 150 -3.92 -7.09 -10.05
N LYS A 151 -4.46 -8.12 -10.69
CA LYS A 151 -3.75 -9.37 -10.91
C LYS A 151 -2.57 -9.14 -11.84
N LEU A 152 -1.40 -9.57 -11.43
CA LEU A 152 -0.16 -9.45 -12.19
C LEU A 152 -0.01 -10.61 -13.16
N PRO A 153 0.52 -10.37 -14.37
CA PRO A 153 0.92 -11.44 -15.26
C PRO A 153 2.17 -12.17 -14.74
N ASP A 154 2.28 -13.46 -15.04
CA ASP A 154 3.38 -14.32 -14.57
C ASP A 154 4.75 -13.88 -15.12
N SER A 155 4.77 -13.18 -16.25
CA SER A 155 5.98 -12.65 -16.88
C SER A 155 6.68 -11.53 -16.12
N ILE A 156 6.01 -10.89 -15.16
CA ILE A 156 6.60 -9.80 -14.35
C ILE A 156 7.17 -10.40 -13.07
N SER A 157 8.45 -10.16 -12.80
CA SER A 157 9.08 -10.59 -11.55
C SER A 157 8.54 -9.80 -10.33
N ASN A 158 8.67 -10.37 -9.13
CA ASN A 158 8.25 -9.68 -7.91
C ASN A 158 9.01 -8.36 -7.70
N ALA A 159 10.31 -8.35 -8.00
CA ALA A 159 11.14 -7.16 -7.88
C ALA A 159 10.69 -6.04 -8.83
N ALA A 160 10.35 -6.38 -10.08
CA ALA A 160 9.84 -5.40 -11.03
C ALA A 160 8.42 -4.91 -10.67
N ALA A 161 7.64 -5.75 -9.99
CA ALA A 161 6.26 -5.43 -9.61
C ALA A 161 6.17 -4.57 -8.32
N ALA A 162 7.17 -4.61 -7.44
CA ALA A 162 7.13 -3.89 -6.16
C ALA A 162 6.88 -2.37 -6.30
N PRO A 163 7.55 -1.61 -7.21
CA PRO A 163 7.35 -0.17 -7.35
C PRO A 163 6.11 0.21 -8.20
N ILE A 164 5.35 -0.74 -8.73
CA ILE A 164 4.26 -0.45 -9.69
C ILE A 164 3.21 0.48 -9.09
N ASN A 165 2.85 0.30 -7.82
CA ASN A 165 1.78 1.05 -7.17
C ASN A 165 2.18 2.45 -6.68
N CYS A 166 3.43 2.84 -6.83
CA CYS A 166 3.95 4.16 -6.46
C CYS A 166 4.82 4.74 -7.57
N ALA A 167 6.12 4.50 -7.56
CA ALA A 167 7.08 5.17 -8.44
C ALA A 167 6.73 4.98 -9.93
N LEU A 168 6.48 3.75 -10.36
CA LEU A 168 6.16 3.49 -11.76
C LEU A 168 4.83 4.12 -12.19
N ALA A 169 3.79 4.01 -11.36
CA ALA A 169 2.49 4.61 -11.66
C ALA A 169 2.57 6.14 -11.77
N GLN A 170 3.33 6.79 -10.88
CA GLN A 170 3.50 8.25 -10.92
C GLN A 170 4.28 8.72 -12.15
N VAL A 171 5.37 8.04 -12.49
CA VAL A 171 6.15 8.37 -13.69
C VAL A 171 5.31 8.15 -14.95
N TYR A 172 4.60 7.02 -15.03
CA TYR A 172 3.73 6.73 -16.17
C TYR A 172 2.65 7.82 -16.34
N GLU A 173 1.98 8.19 -15.26
CA GLU A 173 0.94 9.23 -15.29
C GLU A 173 1.51 10.60 -15.68
N ALA A 174 2.68 10.97 -15.16
CA ALA A 174 3.34 12.22 -15.53
C ALA A 174 3.67 12.26 -17.03
N LEU A 175 4.21 11.19 -17.60
CA LEU A 175 4.48 11.08 -19.03
C LEU A 175 3.20 11.15 -19.86
N HIS A 176 2.15 10.46 -19.41
CA HIS A 176 0.83 10.47 -20.08
C HIS A 176 0.21 11.86 -20.10
N LEU A 177 0.19 12.54 -18.96
CA LEU A 177 -0.33 13.92 -18.84
C LEU A 177 0.52 14.93 -19.62
N GLY A 178 1.84 14.71 -19.71
CA GLY A 178 2.75 15.48 -20.55
C GLY A 178 2.60 15.25 -22.05
N GLY A 179 1.74 14.31 -22.46
CA GLY A 179 1.51 13.98 -23.86
C GLY A 179 2.69 13.27 -24.53
N ILE A 180 3.61 12.74 -23.76
CA ILE A 180 4.82 12.05 -24.24
C ILE A 180 4.44 10.67 -24.80
N ARG A 181 4.96 10.35 -25.96
CA ARG A 181 4.70 9.12 -26.70
C ARG A 181 5.94 8.25 -26.77
N LEU A 182 5.71 6.96 -27.03
CA LEU A 182 6.80 6.03 -27.25
C LEU A 182 7.64 6.49 -28.47
N GLY A 183 8.96 6.66 -28.24
CA GLY A 183 9.90 7.14 -29.25
C GLY A 183 10.21 8.64 -29.17
N ASP A 184 9.52 9.40 -28.32
CA ASP A 184 9.85 10.81 -28.11
C ASP A 184 11.19 10.96 -27.37
N ASN A 185 11.96 11.98 -27.76
CA ASN A 185 13.14 12.41 -27.03
C ASN A 185 12.75 13.42 -25.97
N ILE A 186 13.11 13.14 -24.73
CA ILE A 186 12.85 14.01 -23.57
C ILE A 186 14.20 14.64 -23.18
N VAL A 187 14.24 15.96 -23.12
CA VAL A 187 15.41 16.74 -22.71
C VAL A 187 15.11 17.48 -21.41
#